data_467e712dc5c3ccad9574d7d090036ca4
#
_entry.id   467e712dc5c3ccad9574d7d090036ca4
#
_cell.length_a   1.000
_cell.length_b   1.000
_cell.length_c   1.000
_cell.angle_alpha   90.00
_cell.angle_beta   90.00
_cell.angle_gamma   90.00
#
_symmetry.space_group_name_H-M   'P 1'
#
loop_
_entity.id
_entity.type
_entity.pdbx_description
1 polymer ?
#
loop_
_entity_poly.entity_id
_entity_poly.type
_entity_poly.pdbx_seq_one_letter_code
_entity_poly.pdbx_strand_id
1 'polypeptide(L)'
;MPTTKKSTKTKQVNNDSFFDKAGNALKTIWSYISIGRDYFWKGVIFTLSTGFFLFVVISIVLSLISPLWQTEDKIDPTGKVVVFSPNGVVVDQPPTPAPTQWYSGIDGLGLNAPQPIFYQYQDMLDFFEDFKNDERVSAMIFDPSGLGVSIVYALPIAQKIKEAVDAGKEVIIRTDFMVSTDYLLASAGSEISTSTYSIIDIQGFGGARQYLKNFFEKFLITPRIYAAGDFKTGPESFLRDSMSEEAKENLAFYEPLWNKWKNFVMENRSVDMQWVADESFKDIISGKTTSKKAPLDWGLVDVIEEEDEFDKRMIEKFGTSDNDDEELNLIYYRPYLASFDDELPSRSKNEIKVVTVEGTIMGGDVLYGQAGSKGVVAMLKDALEDEDTKAIVLRVNSPGGSVVDSDYMRWEIEKAQDKGIPVIVSMGTLAASGGYWISSLADKIYAEADTITGSIGVYGTLFSFEKIYDWMGINYDGYSTTKYGAFDFTAMDWPEEFSAAFKASIDQIYVDFTTQTSIDRNIPIEKVREIARGKVYSGEMALEIGLVDEIGTLHDAVEFAASEAKLEDFKVDYVKPPAAAPVNPFELPGIIKSYFEKETGFNLDNRNMYNNIKIYCLECEAIN
;
A
#
# COMPACT_ATOMS: atom_id res chain seq x y z
N MET A 1 106.82 22.25 -66.55
CA MET A 1 107.62 21.61 -65.50
C MET A 1 106.81 21.37 -64.27
N PRO A 2 106.65 20.17 -63.80
CA PRO A 2 105.71 19.83 -62.74
C PRO A 2 106.41 19.80 -61.34
N THR A 3 105.66 20.24 -60.29
CA THR A 3 106.12 20.06 -58.88
C THR A 3 105.17 19.16 -58.18
N THR A 4 105.72 18.05 -57.77
CA THR A 4 105.14 17.03 -56.90
C THR A 4 104.90 17.52 -55.50
N LYS A 5 103.63 17.41 -54.97
CA LYS A 5 103.36 17.49 -53.52
C LYS A 5 103.01 16.09 -53.00
N LYS A 6 103.76 15.63 -51.98
CA LYS A 6 103.52 14.47 -51.20
C LYS A 6 102.35 14.68 -50.27
N SER A 7 101.42 13.73 -50.28
CA SER A 7 100.29 13.65 -49.39
C SER A 7 100.64 12.78 -48.20
N THR A 8 100.58 13.29 -46.99
CA THR A 8 100.73 12.58 -45.70
C THR A 8 99.35 12.03 -45.34
N LYS A 9 99.21 10.68 -45.32
CA LYS A 9 97.97 10.02 -44.78
C LYS A 9 98.05 9.95 -43.26
N THR A 10 97.16 10.74 -42.60
CA THR A 10 96.86 10.62 -41.19
C THR A 10 95.87 9.48 -41.02
N LYS A 11 96.17 8.48 -40.21
CA LYS A 11 95.27 7.40 -39.79
C LYS A 11 94.27 8.01 -38.82
N GLN A 12 93.00 8.16 -39.24
CA GLN A 12 91.82 8.36 -38.34
C GLN A 12 91.56 7.02 -37.63
N VAL A 13 91.62 7.03 -36.33
CA VAL A 13 91.18 5.89 -35.49
C VAL A 13 89.68 5.94 -35.45
N ASN A 14 89.07 4.88 -35.87
CA ASN A 14 87.61 4.76 -35.98
C ASN A 14 86.98 4.58 -34.57
N ASN A 15 86.56 5.66 -33.93
CA ASN A 15 85.95 5.64 -32.60
C ASN A 15 84.44 5.30 -32.66
N ASP A 16 83.85 5.17 -33.88
CA ASP A 16 82.42 4.94 -34.07
C ASP A 16 81.98 3.52 -33.69
N SER A 17 82.87 2.56 -33.71
CA SER A 17 82.51 1.14 -33.46
C SER A 17 82.23 0.84 -31.94
N PHE A 18 82.76 1.69 -31.03
CA PHE A 18 82.58 1.43 -29.59
C PHE A 18 81.20 1.99 -29.12
N PHE A 19 80.85 3.17 -29.57
CA PHE A 19 79.53 3.80 -29.20
C PHE A 19 78.38 3.05 -29.85
N ASP A 20 78.54 2.56 -31.08
CA ASP A 20 77.51 1.74 -31.72
C ASP A 20 77.30 0.38 -31.01
N LYS A 21 78.34 -0.26 -30.56
CA LYS A 21 78.28 -1.51 -29.80
C LYS A 21 77.67 -1.27 -28.41
N ALA A 22 78.00 -0.17 -27.74
CA ALA A 22 77.42 0.21 -26.45
C ALA A 22 75.92 0.62 -26.59
N GLY A 23 75.55 1.34 -27.66
CA GLY A 23 74.16 1.67 -27.96
C GLY A 23 73.27 0.45 -28.27
N ASN A 24 73.78 -0.52 -29.00
CA ASN A 24 73.08 -1.77 -29.25
C ASN A 24 72.99 -2.66 -28.02
N ALA A 25 73.97 -2.70 -27.18
CA ALA A 25 73.90 -3.39 -25.86
C ALA A 25 72.87 -2.77 -24.92
N LEU A 26 72.83 -1.44 -24.86
CA LEU A 26 71.79 -0.71 -24.10
C LEU A 26 70.37 -0.93 -24.64
N LYS A 27 70.19 -0.96 -25.93
CA LYS A 27 68.90 -1.30 -26.57
C LYS A 27 68.46 -2.71 -26.23
N THR A 28 69.38 -3.67 -26.24
CA THR A 28 69.11 -5.06 -25.89
C THR A 28 68.77 -5.19 -24.43
N ILE A 29 69.52 -4.56 -23.52
CA ILE A 29 69.19 -4.52 -22.08
C ILE A 29 67.81 -3.89 -21.84
N TRP A 30 67.51 -2.76 -22.52
CA TRP A 30 66.22 -2.10 -22.42
C TRP A 30 65.08 -2.96 -22.94
N SER A 31 65.30 -3.74 -23.99
CA SER A 31 64.28 -4.69 -24.50
C SER A 31 63.99 -5.81 -23.48
N TYR A 32 65.01 -6.36 -22.82
CA TYR A 32 64.80 -7.36 -21.77
C TYR A 32 64.09 -6.79 -20.53
N ILE A 33 64.44 -5.55 -20.14
CA ILE A 33 63.74 -4.83 -19.04
C ILE A 33 62.27 -4.59 -19.40
N SER A 34 61.98 -4.17 -20.65
CA SER A 34 60.58 -3.93 -21.08
C SER A 34 59.77 -5.24 -21.12
N ILE A 35 60.36 -6.31 -21.60
CA ILE A 35 59.73 -7.65 -21.59
C ILE A 35 59.47 -8.12 -20.17
N GLY A 36 60.47 -8.00 -19.28
CA GLY A 36 60.35 -8.37 -17.87
C GLY A 36 59.25 -7.56 -17.16
N ARG A 37 59.18 -6.24 -17.45
CA ARG A 37 58.11 -5.35 -16.93
C ARG A 37 56.72 -5.78 -17.44
N ASP A 38 56.59 -6.13 -18.70
CA ASP A 38 55.32 -6.56 -19.29
C ASP A 38 54.84 -7.90 -18.72
N TYR A 39 55.75 -8.85 -18.47
CA TYR A 39 55.40 -10.08 -17.76
C TYR A 39 55.06 -9.84 -16.29
N PHE A 40 55.75 -8.93 -15.62
CA PHE A 40 55.42 -8.53 -14.25
C PHE A 40 54.02 -7.94 -14.16
N TRP A 41 53.68 -6.95 -15.00
CA TRP A 41 52.36 -6.35 -15.01
C TRP A 41 51.26 -7.31 -15.42
N LYS A 42 51.48 -8.20 -16.38
CA LYS A 42 50.53 -9.28 -16.71
C LYS A 42 50.30 -10.21 -15.54
N GLY A 43 51.35 -10.56 -14.80
CA GLY A 43 51.24 -11.35 -13.56
C GLY A 43 50.44 -10.63 -12.47
N VAL A 44 50.72 -9.34 -12.25
CA VAL A 44 49.98 -8.52 -11.28
C VAL A 44 48.49 -8.38 -11.68
N ILE A 45 48.20 -8.09 -12.94
CA ILE A 45 46.80 -7.96 -13.42
C ILE A 45 46.10 -9.31 -13.32
N PHE A 46 46.76 -10.42 -13.69
CA PHE A 46 46.17 -11.76 -13.56
C PHE A 46 45.88 -12.10 -12.09
N THR A 47 46.79 -11.82 -11.17
CA THR A 47 46.57 -12.09 -9.73
C THR A 47 45.44 -11.25 -9.17
N LEU A 48 45.40 -9.95 -9.50
CA LEU A 48 44.34 -9.05 -9.05
C LEU A 48 42.96 -9.41 -9.65
N SER A 49 42.91 -9.75 -10.95
CA SER A 49 41.65 -10.16 -11.59
C SER A 49 41.14 -11.49 -11.06
N THR A 50 42.04 -12.46 -10.82
CA THR A 50 41.70 -13.76 -10.22
C THR A 50 41.26 -13.60 -8.78
N GLY A 51 41.95 -12.75 -8.01
CA GLY A 51 41.55 -12.41 -6.64
C GLY A 51 40.20 -11.73 -6.58
N PHE A 52 39.92 -10.77 -7.47
CA PHE A 52 38.64 -10.11 -7.59
C PHE A 52 37.53 -11.10 -8.00
N PHE A 53 37.78 -11.96 -8.98
CA PHE A 53 36.82 -12.99 -9.40
C PHE A 53 36.50 -13.95 -8.26
N LEU A 54 37.51 -14.43 -7.53
CA LEU A 54 37.33 -15.29 -6.36
C LEU A 54 36.55 -14.58 -5.26
N PHE A 55 36.83 -13.29 -5.01
CA PHE A 55 36.09 -12.48 -4.05
C PHE A 55 34.61 -12.38 -4.43
N VAL A 56 34.30 -12.11 -5.71
CA VAL A 56 32.91 -12.05 -6.21
C VAL A 56 32.22 -13.41 -6.07
N VAL A 57 32.88 -14.50 -6.45
CA VAL A 57 32.35 -15.86 -6.32
C VAL A 57 32.08 -16.21 -4.85
N ILE A 58 33.06 -15.94 -3.96
CA ILE A 58 32.90 -16.18 -2.52
C ILE A 58 31.77 -15.33 -1.96
N SER A 59 31.65 -14.05 -2.36
CA SER A 59 30.55 -13.16 -1.92
C SER A 59 29.20 -13.69 -2.37
N ILE A 60 29.10 -14.18 -3.61
CA ILE A 60 27.85 -14.79 -4.12
C ILE A 60 27.53 -16.08 -3.35
N VAL A 61 28.54 -16.95 -3.14
CA VAL A 61 28.36 -18.19 -2.37
C VAL A 61 27.95 -17.88 -0.92
N LEU A 62 28.59 -16.91 -0.28
CA LEU A 62 28.25 -16.50 1.08
C LEU A 62 26.86 -15.89 1.12
N SER A 63 26.44 -15.10 0.12
CA SER A 63 25.08 -14.56 0.06
C SER A 63 24.02 -15.63 -0.18
N LEU A 64 24.34 -16.70 -0.90
CA LEU A 64 23.46 -17.85 -1.10
C LEU A 64 23.40 -18.79 0.11
N ILE A 65 24.45 -18.83 0.92
CA ILE A 65 24.55 -19.70 2.10
C ILE A 65 24.13 -18.96 3.39
N SER A 66 24.22 -17.62 3.42
CA SER A 66 23.85 -16.83 4.60
C SER A 66 22.41 -17.07 5.09
N PRO A 67 21.38 -17.27 4.24
CA PRO A 67 20.06 -17.66 4.70
C PRO A 67 20.02 -19.06 5.36
N LEU A 68 20.94 -19.96 4.97
CA LEU A 68 21.02 -21.32 5.53
C LEU A 68 21.75 -21.36 6.89
N TRP A 69 22.45 -20.29 7.26
CA TRP A 69 23.16 -20.15 8.53
C TRP A 69 22.44 -19.23 9.53
N GLN A 70 21.40 -18.53 9.10
CA GLN A 70 20.46 -17.85 10.00
C GLN A 70 19.41 -18.85 10.49
N THR A 71 19.81 -19.91 11.15
CA THR A 71 18.98 -20.49 12.19
C THR A 71 19.06 -19.50 13.35
N GLU A 72 18.16 -18.51 13.38
CA GLU A 72 17.87 -17.84 14.64
C GLU A 72 17.46 -18.95 15.60
N ASP A 73 18.23 -19.14 16.67
CA ASP A 73 17.82 -20.04 17.73
C ASP A 73 16.44 -19.57 18.18
N LYS A 74 15.41 -20.41 18.00
CA LYS A 74 14.05 -20.08 18.42
C LYS A 74 14.08 -19.72 19.89
N ILE A 75 13.68 -18.51 20.21
CA ILE A 75 13.60 -18.04 21.60
C ILE A 75 12.37 -18.68 22.22
N ASP A 76 12.54 -19.42 23.31
CA ASP A 76 11.45 -19.97 24.08
C ASP A 76 10.66 -18.79 24.72
N PRO A 77 9.36 -18.62 24.41
CA PRO A 77 8.55 -17.56 24.98
C PRO A 77 8.06 -17.85 26.41
N THR A 78 8.30 -19.03 26.95
CA THR A 78 7.75 -19.48 28.24
C THR A 78 8.10 -18.51 29.37
N GLY A 79 7.05 -17.96 30.00
CA GLY A 79 7.18 -17.02 31.13
C GLY A 79 7.66 -15.63 30.75
N LYS A 80 7.69 -15.30 29.45
CA LYS A 80 8.07 -13.97 28.97
C LYS A 80 6.84 -13.10 28.70
N VAL A 81 7.04 -11.78 28.78
CA VAL A 81 6.06 -10.78 28.35
C VAL A 81 6.27 -10.50 26.86
N VAL A 82 5.22 -10.61 26.08
CA VAL A 82 5.27 -10.25 24.64
C VAL A 82 5.27 -8.73 24.52
N VAL A 83 6.23 -8.18 23.77
CA VAL A 83 6.25 -6.72 23.47
C VAL A 83 5.92 -6.52 22.02
N PHE A 84 4.84 -5.77 21.77
CA PHE A 84 4.37 -5.43 20.46
C PHE A 84 4.20 -3.91 20.31
N SER A 85 5.14 -3.26 19.64
CA SER A 85 5.11 -1.83 19.32
C SER A 85 5.24 -1.68 17.80
N PRO A 86 4.15 -1.90 17.05
CA PRO A 86 4.17 -1.80 15.60
C PRO A 86 4.45 -0.37 15.14
N ASN A 87 5.19 -0.24 14.04
CA ASN A 87 5.37 1.02 13.33
C ASN A 87 5.23 0.75 11.84
N GLY A 88 4.02 0.94 11.33
CA GLY A 88 3.70 0.61 9.95
C GLY A 88 2.21 0.65 9.66
N VAL A 89 1.80 0.04 8.56
CA VAL A 89 0.42 0.11 8.05
C VAL A 89 -0.17 -1.30 7.91
N VAL A 90 -1.42 -1.47 8.33
CA VAL A 90 -2.17 -2.71 8.12
C VAL A 90 -2.74 -2.71 6.70
N VAL A 91 -2.44 -3.77 5.95
CA VAL A 91 -2.85 -3.97 4.56
C VAL A 91 -3.40 -5.38 4.36
N ASP A 92 -4.14 -5.61 3.29
CA ASP A 92 -4.61 -6.97 2.96
C ASP A 92 -3.47 -7.86 2.48
N GLN A 93 -2.56 -7.30 1.68
CA GLN A 93 -1.34 -7.98 1.26
C GLN A 93 -0.19 -7.00 1.12
N PRO A 94 0.96 -7.25 1.77
CA PRO A 94 2.14 -6.42 1.59
C PRO A 94 2.54 -6.36 0.11
N PRO A 95 2.76 -5.16 -0.45
CA PRO A 95 3.20 -5.03 -1.83
C PRO A 95 4.58 -5.65 -2.01
N THR A 96 4.83 -6.27 -3.17
CA THR A 96 6.17 -6.78 -3.48
C THR A 96 7.17 -5.63 -3.43
N PRO A 97 8.26 -5.73 -2.65
CA PRO A 97 9.26 -4.69 -2.58
C PRO A 97 9.76 -4.37 -4.00
N ALA A 98 9.76 -3.09 -4.35
CA ALA A 98 10.42 -2.67 -5.58
C ALA A 98 11.88 -3.17 -5.55
N PRO A 99 12.44 -3.69 -6.66
CA PRO A 99 13.82 -4.14 -6.70
C PRO A 99 14.68 -3.03 -6.13
N THR A 100 15.47 -3.34 -5.09
CA THR A 100 16.35 -2.37 -4.43
C THR A 100 17.16 -1.68 -5.51
N GLN A 101 16.84 -0.44 -5.77
CA GLN A 101 17.51 0.31 -6.82
C GLN A 101 18.94 0.49 -6.37
N TRP A 102 19.89 0.05 -7.22
CA TRP A 102 21.33 0.28 -7.06
C TRP A 102 21.73 1.78 -7.02
N TYR A 103 20.73 2.66 -6.84
CA TYR A 103 20.82 4.10 -6.58
C TYR A 103 20.87 4.48 -5.09
N SER A 104 21.10 3.52 -4.19
CA SER A 104 21.27 3.81 -2.75
C SER A 104 22.39 4.83 -2.42
N GLY A 105 23.11 5.33 -3.42
CA GLY A 105 24.06 6.44 -3.27
C GLY A 105 23.46 7.84 -3.38
N ILE A 106 22.15 8.01 -3.63
CA ILE A 106 21.48 9.32 -3.73
C ILE A 106 20.55 9.59 -2.53
N ASP A 107 20.68 8.83 -1.46
CA ASP A 107 19.89 9.00 -0.23
C ASP A 107 20.01 10.42 0.38
N GLY A 108 21.08 11.14 0.04
CA GLY A 108 21.27 12.54 0.46
C GLY A 108 20.31 13.56 -0.17
N LEU A 109 19.50 13.17 -1.16
CA LEU A 109 18.53 14.07 -1.81
C LEU A 109 17.08 13.82 -1.37
N GLY A 110 16.82 12.91 -0.41
CA GLY A 110 15.47 12.64 0.11
C GLY A 110 14.49 12.06 -0.90
N LEU A 111 14.99 11.48 -2.00
CA LEU A 111 14.16 10.93 -3.08
C LEU A 111 13.69 9.49 -2.81
N ASN A 112 14.26 8.82 -1.83
CA ASN A 112 13.80 7.53 -1.34
C ASN A 112 13.17 7.75 0.05
N ALA A 113 11.88 8.00 0.10
CA ALA A 113 11.17 7.83 1.36
C ALA A 113 11.29 6.35 1.79
N PRO A 114 11.65 6.07 3.05
CA PRO A 114 11.63 4.70 3.54
C PRO A 114 10.23 4.12 3.31
N GLN A 115 10.15 2.93 2.72
CA GLN A 115 8.87 2.26 2.56
C GLN A 115 8.31 1.96 3.96
N PRO A 116 7.01 2.18 4.21
CA PRO A 116 6.41 1.79 5.47
C PRO A 116 6.57 0.29 5.70
N ILE A 117 6.64 -0.12 6.95
CA ILE A 117 6.50 -1.52 7.33
C ILE A 117 5.04 -1.89 7.12
N PHE A 118 4.79 -3.04 6.53
CA PHE A 118 3.45 -3.54 6.31
C PHE A 118 3.15 -4.71 7.27
N TYR A 119 1.94 -4.70 7.83
CA TYR A 119 1.37 -5.80 8.60
C TYR A 119 0.16 -6.32 7.83
N GLN A 120 0.13 -7.61 7.53
CA GLN A 120 -1.02 -8.19 6.89
C GLN A 120 -2.19 -8.29 7.89
N TYR A 121 -3.39 -7.89 7.47
CA TYR A 121 -4.56 -7.86 8.34
C TYR A 121 -4.88 -9.24 8.94
N GLN A 122 -4.83 -10.31 8.12
CA GLN A 122 -5.08 -11.65 8.60
C GLN A 122 -4.04 -12.09 9.63
N ASP A 123 -2.75 -11.81 9.39
CA ASP A 123 -1.67 -12.13 10.34
C ASP A 123 -1.87 -11.43 11.69
N MET A 124 -2.46 -10.21 11.69
CA MET A 124 -2.79 -9.50 12.91
C MET A 124 -3.90 -10.20 13.71
N LEU A 125 -4.94 -10.68 13.04
CA LEU A 125 -6.02 -11.44 13.69
C LEU A 125 -5.49 -12.76 14.26
N ASP A 126 -4.71 -13.48 13.47
CA ASP A 126 -4.11 -14.76 13.85
C ASP A 126 -3.14 -14.57 15.03
N PHE A 127 -2.33 -13.51 15.02
CA PHE A 127 -1.43 -13.18 16.12
C PHE A 127 -2.15 -13.02 17.48
N PHE A 128 -3.26 -12.28 17.53
CA PHE A 128 -4.00 -12.11 18.77
C PHE A 128 -4.76 -13.39 19.17
N GLU A 129 -5.21 -14.21 18.20
CA GLU A 129 -5.79 -15.51 18.46
C GLU A 129 -4.75 -16.49 19.03
N ASP A 130 -3.55 -16.53 18.44
CA ASP A 130 -2.43 -17.34 18.92
C ASP A 130 -2.01 -16.90 20.33
N PHE A 131 -1.87 -15.59 20.56
CA PHE A 131 -1.56 -15.06 21.88
C PHE A 131 -2.61 -15.46 22.92
N LYS A 132 -3.90 -15.41 22.57
CA LYS A 132 -4.99 -15.84 23.45
C LYS A 132 -4.83 -17.29 23.87
N ASN A 133 -4.46 -18.17 22.93
CA ASN A 133 -4.42 -19.62 23.12
C ASN A 133 -3.05 -20.13 23.63
N ASP A 134 -1.98 -19.36 23.58
CA ASP A 134 -0.63 -19.77 23.97
C ASP A 134 -0.46 -19.76 25.51
N GLU A 135 -0.45 -20.94 26.13
CA GLU A 135 -0.25 -21.10 27.57
C GLU A 135 1.17 -20.71 28.05
N ARG A 136 2.15 -20.57 27.13
CA ARG A 136 3.54 -20.21 27.46
C ARG A 136 3.69 -18.75 27.91
N VAL A 137 2.79 -17.87 27.47
CA VAL A 137 2.80 -16.43 27.74
C VAL A 137 1.51 -15.99 28.44
N SER A 138 1.61 -15.08 29.41
CA SER A 138 0.45 -14.59 30.15
C SER A 138 0.15 -13.12 29.94
N ALA A 139 1.12 -12.36 29.41
CA ALA A 139 1.02 -10.91 29.31
C ALA A 139 1.63 -10.38 28.00
N MET A 140 1.09 -9.23 27.57
CA MET A 140 1.59 -8.44 26.45
C MET A 140 1.68 -6.97 26.86
N ILE A 141 2.77 -6.30 26.47
CA ILE A 141 2.85 -4.83 26.44
C ILE A 141 2.63 -4.40 24.99
N PHE A 142 1.58 -3.59 24.76
CA PHE A 142 1.18 -3.18 23.44
C PHE A 142 1.16 -1.65 23.31
N ASP A 143 1.84 -1.12 22.29
CA ASP A 143 1.77 0.28 21.89
C ASP A 143 1.09 0.38 20.52
N PRO A 144 -0.17 0.81 20.43
CA PRO A 144 -0.88 0.92 19.16
C PRO A 144 -0.52 2.17 18.34
N SER A 145 0.18 3.16 18.90
CA SER A 145 0.32 4.51 18.33
C SER A 145 1.05 4.59 16.99
N GLY A 146 1.85 3.58 16.68
CA GLY A 146 2.56 3.49 15.39
C GLY A 146 1.82 2.68 14.32
N LEU A 147 0.63 2.16 14.61
CA LEU A 147 -0.11 1.28 13.73
C LEU A 147 -1.14 2.05 12.89
N GLY A 148 -0.83 2.32 11.63
CA GLY A 148 -1.80 2.82 10.66
C GLY A 148 -2.82 1.72 10.32
N VAL A 149 -4.02 1.83 10.84
CA VAL A 149 -5.09 0.85 10.61
C VAL A 149 -6.42 1.56 10.34
N SER A 150 -7.17 1.08 9.34
CA SER A 150 -8.51 1.60 9.11
C SER A 150 -9.46 1.21 10.23
N ILE A 151 -10.49 2.03 10.48
CA ILE A 151 -11.47 1.75 11.53
C ILE A 151 -12.21 0.42 11.30
N VAL A 152 -12.41 0.01 10.04
CA VAL A 152 -13.07 -1.24 9.68
C VAL A 152 -12.22 -2.44 10.13
N TYR A 153 -10.89 -2.35 10.06
CA TYR A 153 -9.99 -3.39 10.55
C TYR A 153 -9.67 -3.26 12.05
N ALA A 154 -9.67 -2.04 12.58
CA ALA A 154 -9.36 -1.81 13.98
C ALA A 154 -10.39 -2.45 14.93
N LEU A 155 -11.67 -2.45 14.56
CA LEU A 155 -12.72 -3.02 15.42
C LEU A 155 -12.58 -4.54 15.61
N PRO A 156 -12.43 -5.36 14.55
CA PRO A 156 -12.14 -6.80 14.71
C PRO A 156 -10.83 -7.08 15.46
N ILE A 157 -9.77 -6.30 15.22
CA ILE A 157 -8.52 -6.43 16.00
C ILE A 157 -8.76 -6.13 17.47
N ALA A 158 -9.49 -5.05 17.80
CA ALA A 158 -9.85 -4.73 19.18
C ALA A 158 -10.68 -5.83 19.84
N GLN A 159 -11.59 -6.47 19.08
CA GLN A 159 -12.35 -7.62 19.57
C GLN A 159 -11.43 -8.81 19.89
N LYS A 160 -10.43 -9.11 19.06
CA LYS A 160 -9.44 -10.15 19.35
C LYS A 160 -8.60 -9.85 20.60
N ILE A 161 -8.19 -8.59 20.79
CA ILE A 161 -7.52 -8.16 22.02
C ILE A 161 -8.43 -8.40 23.22
N LYS A 162 -9.70 -8.00 23.13
CA LYS A 162 -10.69 -8.19 24.21
C LYS A 162 -10.93 -9.67 24.51
N GLU A 163 -11.03 -10.52 23.49
CA GLU A 163 -11.15 -11.98 23.65
C GLU A 163 -9.95 -12.55 24.42
N ALA A 164 -8.72 -12.08 24.15
CA ALA A 164 -7.53 -12.51 24.87
C ALA A 164 -7.60 -12.07 26.36
N VAL A 165 -8.03 -10.84 26.62
CA VAL A 165 -8.22 -10.33 28.00
C VAL A 165 -9.30 -11.13 28.71
N ASP A 166 -10.42 -11.43 28.08
CA ASP A 166 -11.52 -12.23 28.68
C ASP A 166 -11.11 -13.70 28.94
N ALA A 167 -10.15 -14.21 28.14
CA ALA A 167 -9.53 -15.52 28.36
C ALA A 167 -8.48 -15.51 29.51
N GLY A 168 -8.22 -14.37 30.16
CA GLY A 168 -7.32 -14.24 31.29
C GLY A 168 -5.90 -13.79 30.95
N LYS A 169 -5.64 -13.34 29.71
CA LYS A 169 -4.38 -12.69 29.35
C LYS A 169 -4.35 -11.25 29.87
N GLU A 170 -3.17 -10.77 30.22
CA GLU A 170 -2.99 -9.36 30.54
C GLU A 170 -2.45 -8.62 29.30
N VAL A 171 -3.21 -7.66 28.78
CA VAL A 171 -2.77 -6.76 27.70
C VAL A 171 -2.62 -5.36 28.28
N ILE A 172 -1.39 -4.95 28.50
CA ILE A 172 -1.03 -3.66 29.09
C ILE A 172 -0.68 -2.72 27.95
N ILE A 173 -1.47 -1.65 27.81
CA ILE A 173 -1.21 -0.61 26.82
C ILE A 173 -0.22 0.38 27.43
N ARG A 174 0.88 0.62 26.73
CA ARG A 174 1.86 1.65 27.10
C ARG A 174 2.14 2.55 25.91
N THR A 175 1.61 3.77 25.92
CA THR A 175 1.78 4.73 24.84
C THR A 175 1.53 6.15 25.33
N ASP A 176 2.13 7.14 24.66
CA ASP A 176 1.97 8.57 24.97
C ASP A 176 1.14 9.34 23.93
N PHE A 177 0.76 8.67 22.85
CA PHE A 177 -0.06 9.29 21.81
C PHE A 177 -1.12 8.30 21.32
N MET A 178 -2.37 8.74 21.27
CA MET A 178 -3.48 7.94 20.72
C MET A 178 -4.45 8.84 19.98
N VAL A 179 -4.80 8.45 18.76
CA VAL A 179 -5.98 8.95 18.05
C VAL A 179 -7.15 7.98 18.22
N SER A 180 -8.31 8.29 17.63
CA SER A 180 -9.53 7.49 17.83
C SER A 180 -9.35 6.00 17.52
N THR A 181 -8.61 5.62 16.48
CA THR A 181 -8.36 4.21 16.15
C THR A 181 -7.42 3.53 17.13
N ASP A 182 -6.36 4.22 17.55
CA ASP A 182 -5.43 3.69 18.57
C ASP A 182 -6.13 3.48 19.90
N TYR A 183 -7.00 4.44 20.29
CA TYR A 183 -7.76 4.35 21.52
C TYR A 183 -8.80 3.21 21.49
N LEU A 184 -9.35 2.89 20.32
CA LEU A 184 -10.20 1.71 20.16
C LEU A 184 -9.44 0.44 20.54
N LEU A 185 -8.24 0.25 19.99
CA LEU A 185 -7.38 -0.90 20.30
C LEU A 185 -6.96 -0.89 21.77
N ALA A 186 -6.57 0.28 22.28
CA ALA A 186 -6.16 0.46 23.67
C ALA A 186 -7.30 0.15 24.66
N SER A 187 -8.53 0.54 24.34
CA SER A 187 -9.69 0.34 25.19
C SER A 187 -10.01 -1.14 25.47
N ALA A 188 -9.56 -2.04 24.58
CA ALA A 188 -9.71 -3.48 24.72
C ALA A 188 -8.69 -4.11 25.68
N GLY A 189 -7.62 -3.39 26.02
CA GLY A 189 -6.60 -3.85 26.96
C GLY A 189 -7.08 -3.94 28.41
N SER A 190 -6.32 -4.65 29.22
CA SER A 190 -6.58 -4.80 30.65
C SER A 190 -6.24 -3.54 31.46
N GLU A 191 -5.25 -2.78 30.99
CA GLU A 191 -4.73 -1.57 31.62
C GLU A 191 -4.17 -0.62 30.57
N ILE A 192 -4.40 0.69 30.73
CA ILE A 192 -3.80 1.74 29.89
C ILE A 192 -2.91 2.62 30.78
N SER A 193 -1.61 2.62 30.51
CA SER A 193 -0.58 3.44 31.16
C SER A 193 -0.03 4.47 30.17
N THR A 194 0.10 5.72 30.61
CA THR A 194 0.65 6.82 29.80
C THR A 194 1.62 7.66 30.64
N SER A 195 2.46 8.48 29.97
CA SER A 195 3.26 9.49 30.67
C SER A 195 2.47 10.75 31.02
N THR A 196 3.11 11.63 31.80
CA THR A 196 2.50 12.89 32.27
C THR A 196 2.05 13.83 31.16
N TYR A 197 2.67 13.77 30.00
CA TYR A 197 2.38 14.66 28.85
C TYR A 197 1.81 13.93 27.65
N SER A 198 1.12 12.83 27.88
CA SER A 198 0.45 12.08 26.82
C SER A 198 -0.65 12.89 26.14
N ILE A 199 -0.88 12.60 24.88
CA ILE A 199 -1.93 13.18 24.06
C ILE A 199 -2.91 12.09 23.64
N ILE A 200 -4.17 12.24 24.06
CA ILE A 200 -5.27 11.36 23.65
C ILE A 200 -6.26 12.25 22.89
N ASP A 201 -6.21 12.14 21.56
CA ASP A 201 -7.00 12.95 20.63
C ASP A 201 -8.17 12.14 20.08
N ILE A 202 -9.29 12.19 20.79
CA ILE A 202 -10.52 11.50 20.39
C ILE A 202 -11.37 12.47 19.59
N GLN A 203 -11.43 12.21 18.28
CA GLN A 203 -12.31 12.92 17.36
C GLN A 203 -13.34 11.94 16.81
N GLY A 204 -14.55 12.44 16.50
CA GLY A 204 -15.54 11.66 15.79
C GLY A 204 -15.08 11.36 14.35
N PHE A 205 -15.79 10.48 13.65
CA PHE A 205 -15.49 10.18 12.26
C PHE A 205 -16.06 11.25 11.33
N GLY A 206 -15.26 11.67 10.38
CA GLY A 206 -15.61 12.71 9.42
C GLY A 206 -14.38 13.41 8.89
N GLY A 207 -14.58 14.38 8.02
CA GLY A 207 -13.47 15.16 7.47
C GLY A 207 -13.96 16.40 6.73
N ALA A 208 -13.10 17.40 6.67
CA ALA A 208 -13.33 18.58 5.87
C ALA A 208 -12.80 18.34 4.45
N ARG A 209 -13.67 18.51 3.44
CA ARG A 209 -13.30 18.48 2.03
C ARG A 209 -13.04 19.88 1.50
N GLN A 210 -12.00 20.04 0.71
CA GLN A 210 -11.74 21.29 0.00
C GLN A 210 -12.65 21.44 -1.21
N TYR A 211 -13.26 22.62 -1.36
CA TYR A 211 -14.08 22.98 -2.50
C TYR A 211 -13.36 24.02 -3.34
N LEU A 212 -13.09 23.71 -4.60
CA LEU A 212 -12.14 24.42 -5.45
C LEU A 212 -12.82 25.26 -6.55
N LYS A 213 -14.17 25.36 -6.60
CA LYS A 213 -14.87 26.16 -7.60
C LYS A 213 -14.30 27.57 -7.71
N ASN A 214 -14.28 28.32 -6.61
CA ASN A 214 -13.79 29.69 -6.58
C ASN A 214 -12.30 29.81 -6.90
N PHE A 215 -11.51 28.79 -6.56
CA PHE A 215 -10.10 28.70 -6.96
C PHE A 215 -9.97 28.60 -8.47
N PHE A 216 -10.71 27.69 -9.10
CA PHE A 216 -10.68 27.51 -10.55
C PHE A 216 -11.18 28.75 -11.30
N GLU A 217 -12.25 29.38 -10.84
CA GLU A 217 -12.74 30.64 -11.40
C GLU A 217 -11.68 31.74 -11.33
N LYS A 218 -11.01 31.89 -10.18
CA LYS A 218 -9.96 32.88 -9.97
C LYS A 218 -8.72 32.66 -10.84
N PHE A 219 -8.35 31.39 -11.06
CA PHE A 219 -7.19 31.03 -11.87
C PHE A 219 -7.56 30.70 -13.33
N LEU A 220 -8.78 31.00 -13.75
CA LEU A 220 -9.25 30.83 -15.12
C LEU A 220 -9.16 29.37 -15.63
N ILE A 221 -9.27 28.40 -14.73
CA ILE A 221 -9.32 26.98 -15.06
C ILE A 221 -10.78 26.57 -15.23
N THR A 222 -11.12 25.89 -16.30
CA THR A 222 -12.47 25.42 -16.57
C THR A 222 -12.57 23.93 -16.30
N PRO A 223 -13.18 23.48 -15.17
CA PRO A 223 -13.45 22.06 -14.94
C PRO A 223 -14.56 21.58 -15.87
N ARG A 224 -14.32 20.49 -16.59
CA ARG A 224 -15.28 19.83 -17.47
C ARG A 224 -15.59 18.45 -16.90
N ILE A 225 -16.66 18.42 -16.11
CA ILE A 225 -17.03 17.26 -15.30
C ILE A 225 -18.41 16.81 -15.70
N TYR A 226 -18.53 15.52 -15.95
CA TYR A 226 -19.78 14.86 -16.28
C TYR A 226 -19.93 13.64 -15.38
N ALA A 227 -21.07 13.50 -14.75
CA ALA A 227 -21.36 12.39 -13.85
C ALA A 227 -22.70 11.74 -14.22
N ALA A 228 -22.81 10.46 -13.89
CA ALA A 228 -24.05 9.69 -13.94
C ALA A 228 -24.24 8.97 -12.60
N GLY A 229 -25.40 9.26 -11.98
CA GLY A 229 -25.74 8.93 -10.61
C GLY A 229 -25.72 10.17 -9.71
N ASP A 230 -26.88 10.51 -9.11
CA ASP A 230 -27.06 11.75 -8.34
C ASP A 230 -26.18 11.79 -7.07
N PHE A 231 -25.86 10.63 -6.53
CA PHE A 231 -24.98 10.44 -5.36
C PHE A 231 -23.52 10.23 -5.73
N LYS A 232 -23.13 10.33 -7.03
CA LYS A 232 -21.73 10.31 -7.44
C LYS A 232 -21.11 11.68 -7.24
N THR A 233 -20.97 12.07 -5.98
CA THR A 233 -20.66 13.43 -5.53
C THR A 233 -19.16 13.70 -5.39
N GLY A 234 -18.30 12.70 -5.61
CA GLY A 234 -16.84 12.87 -5.55
C GLY A 234 -16.32 14.11 -6.29
N PRO A 235 -16.67 14.33 -7.57
CA PRO A 235 -16.18 15.46 -8.33
C PRO A 235 -16.85 16.80 -8.00
N GLU A 236 -17.84 16.88 -7.11
CA GLU A 236 -18.52 18.14 -6.80
C GLU A 236 -17.61 19.19 -6.16
N SER A 237 -16.52 18.74 -5.51
CA SER A 237 -15.51 19.63 -4.95
C SER A 237 -14.85 20.56 -5.97
N PHE A 238 -14.89 20.20 -7.24
CA PHE A 238 -14.39 21.04 -8.34
C PHE A 238 -15.43 22.01 -8.88
N LEU A 239 -16.74 21.74 -8.63
CA LEU A 239 -17.87 22.48 -9.20
C LEU A 239 -18.62 23.35 -8.19
N ARG A 240 -18.43 23.09 -6.90
CA ARG A 240 -19.17 23.72 -5.82
C ARG A 240 -18.23 24.43 -4.83
N ASP A 241 -18.80 25.16 -3.91
CA ASP A 241 -18.13 25.82 -2.78
C ASP A 241 -18.54 25.22 -1.43
N SER A 242 -19.43 24.24 -1.44
CA SER A 242 -19.90 23.52 -0.26
C SER A 242 -20.49 22.16 -0.64
N MET A 243 -20.63 21.29 0.34
CA MET A 243 -21.19 19.95 0.21
C MET A 243 -22.67 19.98 -0.18
N SER A 244 -23.07 19.10 -1.11
CA SER A 244 -24.49 18.87 -1.44
C SER A 244 -25.19 18.04 -0.37
N GLU A 245 -26.52 17.99 -0.42
CA GLU A 245 -27.29 17.12 0.47
C GLU A 245 -27.05 15.63 0.13
N GLU A 246 -26.90 15.31 -1.15
CA GLU A 246 -26.54 13.97 -1.62
C GLU A 246 -25.16 13.52 -1.08
N ALA A 247 -24.17 14.43 -1.04
CA ALA A 247 -22.88 14.14 -0.45
C ALA A 247 -22.96 13.91 1.07
N LYS A 248 -23.77 14.70 1.77
CA LYS A 248 -24.02 14.51 3.21
C LYS A 248 -24.71 13.17 3.47
N GLU A 249 -25.73 12.82 2.66
CA GLU A 249 -26.41 11.51 2.77
C GLU A 249 -25.43 10.36 2.53
N ASN A 250 -24.52 10.48 1.55
CA ASN A 250 -23.50 9.47 1.30
C ASN A 250 -22.50 9.32 2.46
N LEU A 251 -22.28 10.34 3.27
CA LEU A 251 -21.41 10.29 4.43
C LEU A 251 -22.12 9.87 5.72
N ALA A 252 -23.43 9.69 5.68
CA ALA A 252 -24.22 9.32 6.87
C ALA A 252 -23.85 7.94 7.43
N PHE A 253 -23.14 7.09 6.68
CA PHE A 253 -22.61 5.81 7.19
C PHE A 253 -21.57 6.00 8.32
N TYR A 254 -20.98 7.17 8.46
CA TYR A 254 -20.07 7.45 9.59
C TYR A 254 -20.78 7.43 10.96
N GLU A 255 -22.08 7.76 11.01
CA GLU A 255 -22.81 7.77 12.28
C GLU A 255 -22.96 6.37 12.89
N PRO A 256 -23.42 5.34 12.17
CA PRO A 256 -23.43 3.97 12.67
C PRO A 256 -22.04 3.49 13.08
N LEU A 257 -21.02 3.77 12.31
CA LEU A 257 -19.65 3.38 12.58
C LEU A 257 -19.13 4.05 13.88
N TRP A 258 -19.37 5.36 14.04
CA TRP A 258 -19.04 6.07 15.29
C TRP A 258 -19.82 5.52 16.49
N ASN A 259 -21.06 5.11 16.31
CA ASN A 259 -21.85 4.50 17.38
C ASN A 259 -21.30 3.12 17.77
N LYS A 260 -20.90 2.28 16.81
CA LYS A 260 -20.22 0.99 17.08
C LYS A 260 -18.94 1.22 17.88
N TRP A 261 -18.10 2.17 17.43
CA TRP A 261 -16.87 2.56 18.12
C TRP A 261 -17.14 3.01 19.57
N LYS A 262 -18.10 3.94 19.78
CA LYS A 262 -18.45 4.42 21.13
C LYS A 262 -18.96 3.30 22.03
N ASN A 263 -19.81 2.44 21.51
CA ASN A 263 -20.37 1.33 22.29
C ASN A 263 -19.27 0.37 22.72
N PHE A 264 -18.37 -0.02 21.83
CA PHE A 264 -17.23 -0.89 22.17
C PHE A 264 -16.35 -0.26 23.25
N VAL A 265 -15.99 1.00 23.11
CA VAL A 265 -15.18 1.70 24.12
C VAL A 265 -15.94 1.85 25.45
N MET A 266 -17.21 2.19 25.40
CA MET A 266 -18.04 2.34 26.61
C MET A 266 -18.20 1.02 27.37
N GLU A 267 -18.35 -0.11 26.68
CA GLU A 267 -18.39 -1.44 27.28
C GLU A 267 -17.10 -1.78 28.03
N ASN A 268 -15.96 -1.37 27.50
CA ASN A 268 -14.66 -1.67 28.09
C ASN A 268 -14.19 -0.65 29.14
N ARG A 269 -14.51 0.64 28.97
CA ARG A 269 -13.97 1.73 29.79
C ARG A 269 -15.02 2.47 30.64
N SER A 270 -16.32 2.26 30.38
CA SER A 270 -17.42 2.94 31.09
C SER A 270 -17.38 4.48 30.99
N VAL A 271 -16.87 5.02 29.87
CA VAL A 271 -16.71 6.47 29.61
C VAL A 271 -17.65 6.91 28.48
N ASP A 272 -18.31 8.06 28.68
CA ASP A 272 -19.10 8.70 27.60
C ASP A 272 -18.18 9.36 26.58
N MET A 273 -17.92 8.65 25.51
CA MET A 273 -17.00 9.10 24.46
C MET A 273 -17.56 10.24 23.61
N GLN A 274 -18.90 10.43 23.56
CA GLN A 274 -19.46 11.61 22.92
C GLN A 274 -19.13 12.87 23.72
N TRP A 275 -19.27 12.80 25.05
CA TRP A 275 -18.87 13.90 25.93
C TRP A 275 -17.36 14.17 25.85
N VAL A 276 -16.53 13.13 25.78
CA VAL A 276 -15.08 13.28 25.62
C VAL A 276 -14.76 14.07 24.34
N ALA A 277 -15.34 13.71 23.20
CA ALA A 277 -15.08 14.36 21.91
C ALA A 277 -15.58 15.80 21.85
N ASP A 278 -16.77 16.09 22.42
CA ASP A 278 -17.44 17.38 22.21
C ASP A 278 -17.21 18.39 23.34
N GLU A 279 -17.05 17.95 24.58
CA GLU A 279 -17.20 18.80 25.77
C GLU A 279 -16.01 18.75 26.74
N SER A 280 -15.21 17.68 26.74
CA SER A 280 -14.19 17.43 27.77
C SER A 280 -13.17 18.56 27.94
N PHE A 281 -12.80 19.25 26.86
CA PHE A 281 -11.87 20.37 26.89
C PHE A 281 -12.35 21.54 27.79
N LYS A 282 -13.66 21.65 28.05
CA LYS A 282 -14.22 22.67 28.94
C LYS A 282 -13.79 22.45 30.40
N ASP A 283 -13.52 21.22 30.80
CA ASP A 283 -13.02 20.90 32.15
C ASP A 283 -11.60 21.44 32.36
N ILE A 284 -10.77 21.41 31.32
CA ILE A 284 -9.43 21.99 31.35
C ILE A 284 -9.51 23.52 31.37
N ILE A 285 -10.35 24.15 30.50
CA ILE A 285 -10.54 25.60 30.43
C ILE A 285 -11.06 26.17 31.75
N SER A 286 -11.97 25.48 32.41
CA SER A 286 -12.56 25.91 33.70
C SER A 286 -11.65 25.63 34.90
N GLY A 287 -10.55 24.94 34.72
CA GLY A 287 -9.63 24.53 35.78
C GLY A 287 -10.18 23.41 36.68
N LYS A 288 -11.21 22.68 36.24
CA LYS A 288 -11.73 21.49 36.94
C LYS A 288 -10.72 20.34 36.93
N THR A 289 -9.97 20.22 35.84
CA THR A 289 -8.78 19.36 35.74
C THR A 289 -7.64 20.08 35.03
N THR A 290 -6.51 19.40 34.85
CA THR A 290 -5.38 19.90 34.05
C THR A 290 -5.08 18.95 32.92
N SER A 291 -4.45 19.41 31.83
CA SER A 291 -4.07 18.55 30.71
C SER A 291 -3.28 17.31 31.13
N LYS A 292 -2.47 17.40 32.20
CA LYS A 292 -1.71 16.28 32.76
C LYS A 292 -2.54 15.21 33.45
N LYS A 293 -3.68 15.60 34.03
CA LYS A 293 -4.53 14.71 34.82
C LYS A 293 -5.81 14.31 34.11
N ALA A 294 -6.18 15.07 33.10
CA ALA A 294 -7.41 14.90 32.36
C ALA A 294 -7.64 13.47 31.87
N PRO A 295 -6.66 12.78 31.28
CA PRO A 295 -6.86 11.40 30.86
C PRO A 295 -7.28 10.46 32.01
N LEU A 296 -6.68 10.61 33.20
CA LEU A 296 -7.01 9.83 34.38
C LEU A 296 -8.36 10.26 35.00
N ASP A 297 -8.58 11.58 35.14
CA ASP A 297 -9.80 12.14 35.74
C ASP A 297 -11.05 11.82 34.88
N TRP A 298 -10.88 11.66 33.56
CA TRP A 298 -11.95 11.26 32.64
C TRP A 298 -12.12 9.75 32.49
N GLY A 299 -11.22 8.94 33.11
CA GLY A 299 -11.24 7.48 33.03
C GLY A 299 -10.76 6.92 31.69
N LEU A 300 -10.04 7.72 30.89
CA LEU A 300 -9.46 7.27 29.63
C LEU A 300 -8.24 6.36 29.85
N VAL A 301 -7.50 6.58 30.93
CA VAL A 301 -6.33 5.78 31.30
C VAL A 301 -6.43 5.33 32.77
N ASP A 302 -5.71 4.28 33.12
CA ASP A 302 -5.69 3.71 34.47
C ASP A 302 -4.53 4.25 35.31
N VAL A 303 -3.38 4.52 34.65
CA VAL A 303 -2.14 4.96 35.30
C VAL A 303 -1.48 6.06 34.50
N ILE A 304 -0.96 7.08 35.21
CA ILE A 304 -0.03 8.07 34.65
C ILE A 304 1.29 7.90 35.40
N GLU A 305 2.32 7.47 34.69
CA GLU A 305 3.66 7.18 35.25
C GLU A 305 4.74 7.41 34.19
N GLU A 306 5.94 7.72 34.62
CA GLU A 306 7.08 7.85 33.67
C GLU A 306 7.65 6.46 33.34
N GLU A 307 8.50 6.40 32.29
CA GLU A 307 9.06 5.15 31.75
C GLU A 307 9.74 4.30 32.85
N ASP A 308 10.63 4.93 33.66
CA ASP A 308 11.34 4.23 34.74
C ASP A 308 10.41 3.63 35.80
N GLU A 309 9.26 4.26 36.04
CA GLU A 309 8.26 3.77 37.00
C GLU A 309 7.48 2.60 36.40
N PHE A 310 7.12 2.71 35.17
CA PHE A 310 6.49 1.64 34.39
C PHE A 310 7.37 0.40 34.34
N ASP A 311 8.65 0.54 33.94
CA ASP A 311 9.59 -0.58 33.84
C ASP A 311 9.76 -1.30 35.16
N LYS A 312 9.96 -0.55 36.25
CA LYS A 312 10.06 -1.14 37.62
C LYS A 312 8.81 -1.91 37.97
N ARG A 313 7.64 -1.37 37.71
CA ARG A 313 6.37 -2.01 37.99
C ARG A 313 6.16 -3.28 37.14
N MET A 314 6.58 -3.28 35.89
CA MET A 314 6.53 -4.48 35.03
C MET A 314 7.51 -5.54 35.49
N ILE A 315 8.72 -5.17 35.89
CA ILE A 315 9.72 -6.08 36.47
C ILE A 315 9.21 -6.69 37.76
N GLU A 316 8.65 -5.89 38.67
CA GLU A 316 8.06 -6.39 39.93
C GLU A 316 6.91 -7.38 39.69
N LYS A 317 6.14 -7.17 38.62
CA LYS A 317 4.97 -7.98 38.28
C LYS A 317 5.31 -9.27 37.56
N PHE A 318 6.22 -9.22 36.59
CA PHE A 318 6.48 -10.31 35.63
C PHE A 318 7.88 -10.91 35.73
N GLY A 319 8.76 -10.34 36.57
CA GLY A 319 10.12 -10.84 36.77
C GLY A 319 11.15 -10.26 35.80
N THR A 320 12.40 -10.58 36.12
CA THR A 320 13.58 -10.10 35.37
C THR A 320 14.05 -11.10 34.35
N SER A 321 14.84 -10.62 33.38
CA SER A 321 15.58 -11.45 32.44
C SER A 321 16.59 -12.33 33.17
N ASP A 322 16.85 -13.54 32.65
CA ASP A 322 17.89 -14.44 33.18
C ASP A 322 19.32 -13.85 33.08
N ASN A 323 19.51 -12.83 32.25
CA ASN A 323 20.81 -12.22 31.97
C ASN A 323 21.04 -10.90 32.70
N ASP A 324 19.97 -10.23 33.15
CA ASP A 324 20.05 -8.93 33.80
C ASP A 324 18.88 -8.73 34.76
N ASP A 325 19.19 -8.51 36.05
CA ASP A 325 18.20 -8.31 37.14
C ASP A 325 17.48 -6.94 37.04
N GLU A 326 17.93 -6.05 36.15
CA GLU A 326 17.34 -4.73 35.90
C GLU A 326 16.48 -4.70 34.60
N GLU A 327 16.44 -5.80 33.81
CA GLU A 327 15.66 -5.89 32.59
C GLU A 327 14.45 -6.81 32.74
N LEU A 328 13.32 -6.43 32.13
CA LEU A 328 12.11 -7.25 32.08
C LEU A 328 12.34 -8.54 31.29
N ASN A 329 11.80 -9.67 31.77
CA ASN A 329 11.78 -10.91 30.99
C ASN A 329 10.79 -10.83 29.84
N LEU A 330 11.24 -10.43 28.67
CA LEU A 330 10.41 -10.16 27.51
C LEU A 330 10.80 -10.92 26.25
N ILE A 331 9.89 -10.97 25.30
CA ILE A 331 10.07 -11.42 23.93
C ILE A 331 9.38 -10.45 22.97
N TYR A 332 10.07 -9.97 21.94
CA TYR A 332 9.47 -9.10 20.94
C TYR A 332 8.59 -9.87 19.96
N TYR A 333 7.67 -9.16 19.33
CA TYR A 333 6.68 -9.67 18.37
C TYR A 333 7.24 -10.66 17.34
N ARG A 334 8.29 -10.30 16.59
CA ARG A 334 8.85 -11.17 15.53
C ARG A 334 9.44 -12.48 16.05
N PRO A 335 10.34 -12.49 17.06
CA PRO A 335 10.79 -13.73 17.71
C PRO A 335 9.65 -14.55 18.31
N TYR A 336 8.60 -13.88 18.83
CA TYR A 336 7.43 -14.58 19.36
C TYR A 336 6.68 -15.31 18.24
N LEU A 337 6.37 -14.64 17.11
CA LEU A 337 5.76 -15.31 15.96
C LEU A 337 6.63 -16.47 15.45
N ALA A 338 7.94 -16.30 15.35
CA ALA A 338 8.83 -17.37 14.94
C ALA A 338 8.83 -18.59 15.87
N SER A 339 8.30 -18.46 17.10
CA SER A 339 8.16 -19.59 18.03
C SER A 339 7.03 -20.56 17.67
N PHE A 340 6.12 -20.18 16.75
CA PHE A 340 5.03 -21.02 16.24
C PHE A 340 5.37 -21.78 14.95
N ASP A 341 6.49 -21.48 14.29
CA ASP A 341 6.86 -21.99 12.96
C ASP A 341 7.23 -23.49 12.90
N ASP A 342 6.56 -24.36 13.66
CA ASP A 342 6.76 -25.81 13.58
C ASP A 342 5.73 -26.55 12.72
N GLU A 343 4.71 -25.86 12.22
CA GLU A 343 3.79 -26.48 11.29
C GLU A 343 4.39 -26.56 9.90
N LEU A 344 4.67 -27.78 9.45
CA LEU A 344 5.07 -27.99 8.06
C LEU A 344 3.94 -27.52 7.15
N PRO A 345 4.24 -26.69 6.14
CA PRO A 345 3.21 -26.24 5.21
C PRO A 345 2.46 -27.44 4.63
N SER A 346 1.14 -27.32 4.49
CA SER A 346 0.30 -28.35 3.90
C SER A 346 0.92 -28.87 2.61
N ARG A 347 0.98 -30.19 2.47
CA ARG A 347 1.50 -30.87 1.26
C ARG A 347 0.41 -31.06 0.21
N SER A 348 -0.77 -30.51 0.44
CA SER A 348 -1.84 -30.58 -0.54
C SER A 348 -1.43 -29.95 -1.86
N LYS A 349 -1.84 -30.58 -2.95
CA LYS A 349 -1.75 -30.01 -4.29
C LYS A 349 -2.96 -29.16 -4.65
N ASN A 350 -4.03 -29.24 -3.85
CA ASN A 350 -5.19 -28.38 -4.07
C ASN A 350 -4.90 -27.00 -3.50
N GLU A 351 -4.91 -25.98 -4.33
CA GLU A 351 -4.63 -24.61 -3.94
C GLU A 351 -5.86 -23.73 -4.07
N ILE A 352 -6.12 -22.94 -3.04
CA ILE A 352 -7.01 -21.79 -3.12
C ILE A 352 -6.11 -20.56 -3.27
N LYS A 353 -6.17 -19.93 -4.44
CA LYS A 353 -5.36 -18.74 -4.73
C LYS A 353 -6.08 -17.50 -4.22
N VAL A 354 -5.41 -16.74 -3.37
CA VAL A 354 -5.87 -15.40 -2.95
C VAL A 354 -5.22 -14.37 -3.84
N VAL A 355 -6.01 -13.63 -4.60
CA VAL A 355 -5.57 -12.52 -5.45
C VAL A 355 -6.08 -11.22 -4.84
N THR A 356 -5.16 -10.33 -4.45
CA THR A 356 -5.51 -9.08 -3.79
C THR A 356 -5.58 -7.93 -4.79
N VAL A 357 -6.67 -7.14 -4.70
CA VAL A 357 -6.87 -5.88 -5.44
C VAL A 357 -6.98 -4.77 -4.41
N GLU A 358 -5.85 -4.15 -4.08
CA GLU A 358 -5.75 -3.14 -3.02
C GLU A 358 -5.31 -1.78 -3.56
N GLY A 359 -6.07 -0.74 -3.21
CA GLY A 359 -5.85 0.64 -3.64
C GLY A 359 -6.60 1.02 -4.93
N THR A 360 -6.23 2.19 -5.49
CA THR A 360 -6.88 2.75 -6.68
C THR A 360 -6.64 1.89 -7.92
N ILE A 361 -7.69 1.50 -8.61
CA ILE A 361 -7.60 0.77 -9.88
C ILE A 361 -7.13 1.70 -11.00
N MET A 362 -5.98 1.39 -11.57
CA MET A 362 -5.39 2.18 -12.67
C MET A 362 -4.43 1.32 -13.51
N GLY A 363 -3.96 1.86 -14.63
CA GLY A 363 -2.98 1.16 -15.46
C GLY A 363 -1.63 0.99 -14.78
N GLY A 364 -0.91 -0.08 -15.09
CA GLY A 364 0.46 -0.32 -14.62
C GLY A 364 0.61 -1.46 -13.63
N ASP A 365 1.73 -1.43 -12.89
CA ASP A 365 2.10 -2.45 -11.93
C ASP A 365 1.42 -2.21 -10.56
N VAL A 366 1.33 -3.24 -9.71
CA VAL A 366 0.81 -3.11 -8.34
C VAL A 366 1.83 -2.39 -7.47
N LEU A 367 1.40 -1.31 -6.82
CA LEU A 367 2.22 -0.52 -5.90
C LEU A 367 1.38 -0.23 -4.64
N TYR A 368 2.04 0.23 -3.56
CA TYR A 368 1.30 0.64 -2.36
C TYR A 368 0.23 1.71 -2.70
N GLY A 369 -1.01 1.43 -2.33
CA GLY A 369 -2.18 2.25 -2.61
C GLY A 369 -2.64 2.27 -4.09
N GLN A 370 -2.08 1.38 -4.93
CA GLN A 370 -2.41 1.29 -6.35
C GLN A 370 -2.61 -0.16 -6.79
N ALA A 371 -3.82 -0.51 -7.18
CA ALA A 371 -4.16 -1.75 -7.85
C ALA A 371 -3.89 -1.61 -9.37
N GLY A 372 -2.64 -1.77 -9.77
CA GLY A 372 -2.26 -1.67 -11.18
C GLY A 372 -2.81 -2.84 -12.00
N SER A 373 -3.60 -2.54 -13.04
CA SER A 373 -4.30 -3.57 -13.83
C SER A 373 -3.37 -4.59 -14.48
N LYS A 374 -2.21 -4.16 -14.94
CA LYS A 374 -1.20 -5.07 -15.51
C LYS A 374 -0.73 -6.10 -14.49
N GLY A 375 -0.49 -5.66 -13.24
CA GLY A 375 -0.06 -6.54 -12.17
C GLY A 375 -1.18 -7.47 -11.69
N VAL A 376 -2.39 -6.96 -11.46
CA VAL A 376 -3.56 -7.76 -11.04
C VAL A 376 -3.93 -8.79 -12.12
N VAL A 377 -4.00 -8.37 -13.38
CA VAL A 377 -4.24 -9.29 -14.52
C VAL A 377 -3.16 -10.39 -14.60
N ALA A 378 -1.90 -10.05 -14.31
CA ALA A 378 -0.84 -11.05 -14.28
C ALA A 378 -1.03 -12.06 -13.14
N MET A 379 -1.41 -11.61 -11.94
CA MET A 379 -1.74 -12.50 -10.80
C MET A 379 -2.92 -13.43 -11.12
N LEU A 380 -3.99 -12.90 -11.74
CA LEU A 380 -5.14 -13.71 -12.15
C LEU A 380 -4.75 -14.76 -13.20
N LYS A 381 -3.92 -14.40 -14.17
CA LYS A 381 -3.41 -15.34 -15.17
C LYS A 381 -2.53 -16.42 -14.56
N ASP A 382 -1.64 -16.05 -13.64
CA ASP A 382 -0.81 -17.00 -12.92
C ASP A 382 -1.69 -18.02 -12.17
N ALA A 383 -2.69 -17.55 -11.45
CA ALA A 383 -3.68 -18.40 -10.80
C ALA A 383 -4.44 -19.30 -11.79
N LEU A 384 -4.75 -18.82 -13.00
CA LEU A 384 -5.48 -19.58 -14.02
C LEU A 384 -4.63 -20.60 -14.78
N GLU A 385 -3.31 -20.40 -14.85
CA GLU A 385 -2.36 -21.27 -15.55
C GLU A 385 -1.85 -22.39 -14.63
N ASP A 386 -1.98 -22.25 -13.31
CA ASP A 386 -1.58 -23.23 -12.32
C ASP A 386 -2.63 -24.37 -12.26
N GLU A 387 -2.22 -25.60 -12.59
CA GLU A 387 -3.09 -26.79 -12.57
C GLU A 387 -3.53 -27.19 -11.15
N ASP A 388 -2.81 -26.77 -10.12
CA ASP A 388 -3.13 -27.03 -8.73
C ASP A 388 -4.19 -26.06 -8.17
N THR A 389 -4.51 -24.95 -8.87
CA THR A 389 -5.59 -24.01 -8.53
C THR A 389 -6.97 -24.69 -8.64
N LYS A 390 -7.74 -24.66 -7.55
CA LYS A 390 -9.09 -25.21 -7.49
C LYS A 390 -10.19 -24.17 -7.28
N ALA A 391 -9.83 -23.03 -6.67
CA ALA A 391 -10.69 -21.88 -6.49
C ALA A 391 -9.84 -20.61 -6.40
N ILE A 392 -10.44 -19.46 -6.67
CA ILE A 392 -9.83 -18.15 -6.51
C ILE A 392 -10.66 -17.36 -5.48
N VAL A 393 -10.00 -16.80 -4.49
CA VAL A 393 -10.57 -15.78 -3.62
C VAL A 393 -10.01 -14.43 -4.04
N LEU A 394 -10.87 -13.54 -4.51
CA LEU A 394 -10.51 -12.19 -4.86
C LEU A 394 -10.69 -11.30 -3.63
N ARG A 395 -9.60 -10.91 -2.98
CA ARG A 395 -9.62 -9.95 -1.87
C ARG A 395 -9.63 -8.54 -2.43
N VAL A 396 -10.71 -7.80 -2.22
CA VAL A 396 -10.90 -6.46 -2.78
C VAL A 396 -10.90 -5.42 -1.68
N ASN A 397 -9.94 -4.50 -1.74
CA ASN A 397 -9.83 -3.33 -0.87
C ASN A 397 -9.55 -2.08 -1.73
N SER A 398 -10.58 -1.65 -2.50
CA SER A 398 -10.41 -0.64 -3.54
C SER A 398 -11.58 0.35 -3.63
N PRO A 399 -11.30 1.67 -3.71
CA PRO A 399 -12.30 2.70 -4.00
C PRO A 399 -12.79 2.66 -5.46
N GLY A 400 -12.22 1.78 -6.28
CA GLY A 400 -12.41 1.77 -7.72
C GLY A 400 -11.34 2.54 -8.46
N GLY A 401 -11.67 3.06 -9.65
CA GLY A 401 -10.70 3.79 -10.48
C GLY A 401 -11.07 3.85 -11.95
N SER A 402 -10.13 3.51 -12.80
CA SER A 402 -10.30 3.48 -14.26
C SER A 402 -11.30 2.41 -14.68
N VAL A 403 -12.27 2.78 -15.52
CA VAL A 403 -13.25 1.85 -16.10
C VAL A 403 -12.55 0.76 -16.92
N VAL A 404 -11.63 1.18 -17.79
CA VAL A 404 -10.92 0.26 -18.70
C VAL A 404 -10.08 -0.76 -17.92
N ASP A 405 -9.41 -0.30 -16.88
CA ASP A 405 -8.55 -1.16 -16.06
C ASP A 405 -9.38 -2.14 -15.21
N SER A 406 -10.52 -1.67 -14.69
CA SER A 406 -11.48 -2.55 -14.00
C SER A 406 -12.06 -3.62 -14.94
N ASP A 407 -12.31 -3.27 -16.20
CA ASP A 407 -12.85 -4.20 -17.20
C ASP A 407 -11.81 -5.25 -17.60
N TYR A 408 -10.51 -4.90 -17.71
CA TYR A 408 -9.44 -5.88 -17.92
C TYR A 408 -9.36 -6.93 -16.80
N MET A 409 -9.51 -6.50 -15.54
CA MET A 409 -9.54 -7.42 -14.40
C MET A 409 -10.78 -8.33 -14.47
N ARG A 410 -11.94 -7.75 -14.76
CA ARG A 410 -13.20 -8.48 -14.89
C ARG A 410 -13.12 -9.58 -15.95
N TRP A 411 -12.49 -9.32 -17.11
CA TRP A 411 -12.32 -10.35 -18.16
C TRP A 411 -11.50 -11.55 -17.70
N GLU A 412 -10.50 -11.38 -16.85
CA GLU A 412 -9.75 -12.52 -16.32
C GLU A 412 -10.59 -13.31 -15.29
N ILE A 413 -11.42 -12.63 -14.52
CA ILE A 413 -12.37 -13.29 -13.60
C ILE A 413 -13.41 -14.11 -14.39
N GLU A 414 -13.98 -13.56 -15.45
CA GLU A 414 -14.90 -14.29 -16.34
C GLU A 414 -14.25 -15.56 -16.93
N LYS A 415 -12.97 -15.48 -17.32
CA LYS A 415 -12.23 -16.65 -17.82
C LYS A 415 -12.02 -17.73 -16.75
N ALA A 416 -11.89 -17.35 -15.47
CA ALA A 416 -11.83 -18.33 -14.39
C ALA A 416 -13.14 -19.12 -14.29
N GLN A 417 -14.26 -18.41 -14.28
CA GLN A 417 -15.59 -19.01 -14.23
C GLN A 417 -15.89 -19.87 -15.47
N ASP A 418 -15.50 -19.41 -16.66
CA ASP A 418 -15.60 -20.18 -17.92
C ASP A 418 -14.80 -21.49 -17.88
N LYS A 419 -13.71 -21.54 -17.13
CA LYS A 419 -12.94 -22.77 -16.88
C LYS A 419 -13.55 -23.66 -15.78
N GLY A 420 -14.60 -23.20 -15.11
CA GLY A 420 -15.22 -23.88 -13.98
C GLY A 420 -14.45 -23.74 -12.67
N ILE A 421 -13.57 -22.74 -12.55
CA ILE A 421 -12.87 -22.37 -11.33
C ILE A 421 -13.76 -21.36 -10.58
N PRO A 422 -14.30 -21.70 -9.39
CA PRO A 422 -15.13 -20.78 -8.63
C PRO A 422 -14.31 -19.56 -8.19
N VAL A 423 -14.94 -18.37 -8.30
CA VAL A 423 -14.37 -17.10 -7.87
C VAL A 423 -15.22 -16.52 -6.76
N ILE A 424 -14.67 -16.45 -5.57
CA ILE A 424 -15.31 -15.89 -4.38
C ILE A 424 -14.68 -14.54 -4.08
N VAL A 425 -15.50 -13.52 -3.81
CA VAL A 425 -15.01 -12.22 -3.37
C VAL A 425 -15.04 -12.12 -1.86
N SER A 426 -13.96 -11.62 -1.28
CA SER A 426 -13.89 -11.11 0.09
C SER A 426 -13.58 -9.62 0.04
N MET A 427 -14.54 -8.80 0.45
CA MET A 427 -14.36 -7.36 0.52
C MET A 427 -13.65 -6.98 1.83
N GLY A 428 -12.60 -6.17 1.72
CA GLY A 428 -11.87 -5.59 2.86
C GLY A 428 -12.57 -4.35 3.41
N THR A 429 -11.79 -3.31 3.73
CA THR A 429 -12.39 -2.07 4.23
C THR A 429 -13.23 -1.36 3.18
N LEU A 430 -12.91 -1.57 1.91
CA LEU A 430 -13.47 -0.82 0.80
C LEU A 430 -13.55 -1.66 -0.47
N ALA A 431 -14.74 -1.78 -1.05
CA ALA A 431 -14.94 -2.42 -2.35
C ALA A 431 -16.04 -1.67 -3.12
N ALA A 432 -15.71 -0.46 -3.56
CA ALA A 432 -16.68 0.46 -4.11
C ALA A 432 -16.38 0.81 -5.57
N SER A 433 -17.43 1.21 -6.30
CA SER A 433 -17.33 1.68 -7.67
C SER A 433 -16.61 0.67 -8.60
N GLY A 434 -15.40 0.94 -9.13
CA GLY A 434 -14.63 -0.05 -9.88
C GLY A 434 -14.30 -1.30 -9.08
N GLY A 435 -14.10 -1.18 -7.76
CA GLY A 435 -13.96 -2.31 -6.86
C GLY A 435 -15.23 -3.18 -6.80
N TYR A 436 -16.41 -2.53 -6.81
CA TYR A 436 -17.67 -3.27 -6.91
C TYR A 436 -17.90 -3.84 -8.33
N TRP A 437 -17.47 -3.13 -9.39
CA TRP A 437 -17.54 -3.62 -10.77
C TRP A 437 -16.87 -4.97 -10.95
N ILE A 438 -15.66 -5.14 -10.40
CA ILE A 438 -14.93 -6.40 -10.47
C ILE A 438 -15.48 -7.46 -9.50
N SER A 439 -16.15 -7.04 -8.43
CA SER A 439 -16.71 -7.94 -7.42
C SER A 439 -18.06 -8.53 -7.83
N SER A 440 -18.87 -7.76 -8.55
CA SER A 440 -20.29 -8.07 -8.80
C SER A 440 -20.51 -9.43 -9.49
N LEU A 441 -19.56 -9.86 -10.33
CA LEU A 441 -19.70 -11.08 -11.10
C LEU A 441 -19.27 -12.36 -10.34
N ALA A 442 -18.72 -12.24 -9.14
CA ALA A 442 -18.27 -13.38 -8.36
C ALA A 442 -19.42 -14.37 -8.05
N ASP A 443 -19.10 -15.64 -7.89
CA ASP A 443 -20.06 -16.69 -7.54
C ASP A 443 -20.66 -16.45 -6.14
N LYS A 444 -19.88 -15.86 -5.24
CA LYS A 444 -20.35 -15.38 -3.94
C LYS A 444 -19.51 -14.20 -3.44
N ILE A 445 -20.14 -13.27 -2.75
CA ILE A 445 -19.50 -12.06 -2.20
C ILE A 445 -19.66 -12.04 -0.69
N TYR A 446 -18.53 -12.07 0.01
CA TYR A 446 -18.42 -11.80 1.43
C TYR A 446 -17.97 -10.34 1.65
N ALA A 447 -18.52 -9.68 2.67
CA ALA A 447 -18.06 -8.39 3.13
C ALA A 447 -17.97 -8.37 4.66
N GLU A 448 -17.05 -7.59 5.20
CA GLU A 448 -17.09 -7.27 6.63
C GLU A 448 -18.31 -6.39 6.92
N ALA A 449 -18.84 -6.40 8.15
CA ALA A 449 -20.06 -5.66 8.51
C ALA A 449 -19.98 -4.17 8.15
N ASP A 450 -18.81 -3.59 8.34
CA ASP A 450 -18.51 -2.17 8.14
C ASP A 450 -17.76 -1.87 6.83
N THR A 451 -17.56 -2.88 5.97
CA THR A 451 -17.04 -2.66 4.60
C THR A 451 -17.81 -1.57 3.89
N ILE A 452 -17.12 -0.65 3.23
CA ILE A 452 -17.75 0.37 2.40
C ILE A 452 -17.82 -0.13 0.98
N THR A 453 -19.04 -0.20 0.43
CA THR A 453 -19.27 -0.75 -0.91
C THR A 453 -20.34 0.02 -1.70
N GLY A 454 -20.73 -0.49 -2.86
CA GLY A 454 -21.67 0.16 -3.75
C GLY A 454 -20.99 1.23 -4.60
N SER A 455 -21.39 2.51 -4.42
CA SER A 455 -20.93 3.64 -5.25
C SER A 455 -21.07 3.36 -6.75
N ILE A 456 -22.14 2.64 -7.15
CA ILE A 456 -22.45 2.28 -8.54
C ILE A 456 -22.83 3.55 -9.30
N GLY A 457 -21.86 4.15 -9.95
CA GLY A 457 -21.95 5.42 -10.65
C GLY A 457 -20.65 5.73 -11.37
N VAL A 458 -20.71 6.68 -12.29
CA VAL A 458 -19.59 7.02 -13.20
C VAL A 458 -19.38 8.52 -13.23
N TYR A 459 -18.14 8.97 -13.30
CA TYR A 459 -17.84 10.34 -13.66
C TYR A 459 -16.59 10.42 -14.54
N GLY A 460 -16.51 11.50 -15.32
CA GLY A 460 -15.33 11.87 -16.08
C GLY A 460 -14.93 13.30 -15.75
N THR A 461 -13.64 13.52 -15.52
CA THR A 461 -13.08 14.81 -15.14
C THR A 461 -11.97 15.20 -16.11
N LEU A 462 -12.10 16.40 -16.67
CA LEU A 462 -11.07 17.05 -17.49
C LEU A 462 -10.99 18.52 -17.07
N PHE A 463 -9.82 19.12 -17.27
CA PHE A 463 -9.62 20.54 -17.01
C PHE A 463 -9.19 21.23 -18.31
N SER A 464 -9.77 22.39 -18.59
CA SER A 464 -9.42 23.22 -19.73
C SER A 464 -8.76 24.52 -19.26
N PHE A 465 -7.69 24.90 -19.90
CA PHE A 465 -6.85 26.05 -19.58
C PHE A 465 -6.96 27.15 -20.66
N GLU A 466 -7.95 27.07 -21.55
CA GLU A 466 -8.16 28.02 -22.66
C GLU A 466 -8.19 29.47 -22.17
N LYS A 467 -8.88 29.75 -21.06
CA LYS A 467 -8.97 31.10 -20.50
C LYS A 467 -7.63 31.61 -19.94
N ILE A 468 -6.77 30.71 -19.44
CA ILE A 468 -5.40 31.06 -18.99
C ILE A 468 -4.59 31.43 -20.22
N TYR A 469 -4.65 30.65 -21.29
CA TYR A 469 -3.91 30.90 -22.52
C TYR A 469 -4.36 32.20 -23.18
N ASP A 470 -5.68 32.46 -23.25
CA ASP A 470 -6.24 33.73 -23.73
C ASP A 470 -5.72 34.93 -22.90
N TRP A 471 -5.73 34.80 -21.58
CA TRP A 471 -5.21 35.84 -20.69
C TRP A 471 -3.72 36.08 -20.87
N MET A 472 -2.94 35.03 -21.12
CA MET A 472 -1.51 35.11 -21.40
C MET A 472 -1.18 35.58 -22.83
N GLY A 473 -2.17 35.67 -23.73
CA GLY A 473 -2.01 35.99 -25.13
C GLY A 473 -1.39 34.85 -25.95
N ILE A 474 -1.59 33.60 -25.50
CA ILE A 474 -1.15 32.40 -26.20
C ILE A 474 -2.28 31.94 -27.12
N ASN A 475 -2.01 31.85 -28.41
CA ASN A 475 -2.97 31.41 -29.40
C ASN A 475 -2.60 30.03 -29.94
N TYR A 476 -3.62 29.18 -30.11
CA TYR A 476 -3.49 27.87 -30.74
C TYR A 476 -4.04 27.96 -32.17
N ASP A 477 -3.21 27.62 -33.12
CA ASP A 477 -3.58 27.51 -34.53
C ASP A 477 -2.91 26.26 -35.12
N GLY A 478 -3.57 25.60 -36.06
CA GLY A 478 -3.06 24.36 -36.64
C GLY A 478 -3.78 23.96 -37.94
N TYR A 479 -3.15 23.11 -38.69
CA TYR A 479 -3.75 22.47 -39.88
C TYR A 479 -4.05 21.01 -39.58
N SER A 480 -5.23 20.56 -39.99
CA SER A 480 -5.63 19.16 -39.90
C SER A 480 -6.40 18.73 -41.14
N THR A 481 -6.27 17.45 -41.51
CA THR A 481 -7.05 16.81 -42.56
C THR A 481 -8.47 16.46 -42.17
N THR A 482 -8.81 16.56 -40.85
CA THR A 482 -10.14 16.29 -40.29
C THR A 482 -10.58 17.46 -39.44
N LYS A 483 -11.90 17.55 -39.14
CA LYS A 483 -12.48 18.65 -38.34
C LYS A 483 -11.78 18.85 -36.98
N TYR A 484 -11.31 17.79 -36.35
CA TYR A 484 -10.80 17.82 -34.97
C TYR A 484 -9.36 17.32 -34.82
N GLY A 485 -8.63 17.06 -35.93
CA GLY A 485 -7.30 16.50 -35.84
C GLY A 485 -6.23 17.41 -35.23
N ALA A 486 -6.48 18.73 -35.16
CA ALA A 486 -5.63 19.69 -34.46
C ALA A 486 -6.28 20.23 -33.18
N PHE A 487 -7.31 19.56 -32.68
CA PHE A 487 -8.01 19.98 -31.46
C PHE A 487 -7.25 19.53 -30.21
N ASP A 488 -6.98 20.46 -29.28
CA ASP A 488 -6.41 20.19 -27.98
C ASP A 488 -7.49 20.36 -26.89
N PHE A 489 -7.80 19.25 -26.20
CA PHE A 489 -8.84 19.19 -25.17
C PHE A 489 -8.56 20.06 -23.94
N THR A 490 -7.30 20.42 -23.71
CA THR A 490 -6.91 21.23 -22.55
C THR A 490 -6.69 22.69 -22.88
N ALA A 491 -6.38 22.98 -24.15
CA ALA A 491 -5.96 24.30 -24.58
C ALA A 491 -7.03 25.07 -25.38
N MET A 492 -8.04 24.38 -25.90
CA MET A 492 -9.07 24.97 -26.74
C MET A 492 -10.46 24.83 -26.11
N ASP A 493 -11.35 25.76 -26.42
CA ASP A 493 -12.76 25.67 -25.96
C ASP A 493 -13.46 24.48 -26.64
N TRP A 494 -14.20 23.73 -25.84
CA TRP A 494 -14.83 22.50 -26.30
C TRP A 494 -16.03 22.79 -27.19
N PRO A 495 -16.07 22.22 -28.40
CA PRO A 495 -17.27 22.20 -29.19
C PRO A 495 -18.42 21.53 -28.43
N GLU A 496 -19.66 22.04 -28.60
CA GLU A 496 -20.85 21.50 -27.93
C GLU A 496 -21.00 19.98 -28.20
N GLU A 497 -20.71 19.56 -29.45
CA GLU A 497 -20.78 18.15 -29.81
C GLU A 497 -19.78 17.27 -29.06
N PHE A 498 -18.62 17.78 -28.64
CA PHE A 498 -17.68 17.01 -27.80
C PHE A 498 -18.22 16.85 -26.39
N SER A 499 -18.73 17.92 -25.80
CA SER A 499 -19.37 17.88 -24.49
C SER A 499 -20.52 16.90 -24.47
N ALA A 500 -21.37 16.93 -25.52
CA ALA A 500 -22.49 16.01 -25.66
C ALA A 500 -22.03 14.54 -25.85
N ALA A 501 -21.00 14.30 -26.68
CA ALA A 501 -20.48 12.97 -26.90
C ALA A 501 -19.81 12.38 -25.65
N PHE A 502 -19.06 13.20 -24.91
CA PHE A 502 -18.42 12.78 -23.67
C PHE A 502 -19.48 12.44 -22.59
N LYS A 503 -20.50 13.30 -22.45
CA LYS A 503 -21.64 13.02 -21.55
C LYS A 503 -22.36 11.73 -21.93
N ALA A 504 -22.62 11.52 -23.22
CA ALA A 504 -23.27 10.29 -23.70
C ALA A 504 -22.42 9.03 -23.41
N SER A 505 -21.09 9.13 -23.48
CA SER A 505 -20.19 8.03 -23.10
C SER A 505 -20.26 7.72 -21.62
N ILE A 506 -20.29 8.73 -20.76
CA ILE A 506 -20.46 8.56 -19.29
C ILE A 506 -21.82 7.91 -18.98
N ASP A 507 -22.90 8.37 -19.62
CA ASP A 507 -24.23 7.79 -19.44
C ASP A 507 -24.29 6.33 -19.91
N GLN A 508 -23.63 6.00 -21.02
CA GLN A 508 -23.58 4.63 -21.51
C GLN A 508 -22.84 3.71 -20.52
N ILE A 509 -21.69 4.12 -20.00
CA ILE A 509 -20.95 3.34 -19.00
C ILE A 509 -21.78 3.12 -17.74
N TYR A 510 -22.58 4.11 -17.32
CA TYR A 510 -23.50 3.94 -16.21
C TYR A 510 -24.61 2.92 -16.51
N VAL A 511 -25.16 2.94 -17.72
CA VAL A 511 -26.13 1.93 -18.19
C VAL A 511 -25.49 0.54 -18.18
N ASP A 512 -24.25 0.42 -18.66
CA ASP A 512 -23.52 -0.84 -18.69
C ASP A 512 -23.26 -1.35 -17.26
N PHE A 513 -22.82 -0.47 -16.34
CA PHE A 513 -22.59 -0.82 -14.94
C PHE A 513 -23.86 -1.33 -14.26
N THR A 514 -24.95 -0.59 -14.38
CA THR A 514 -26.23 -1.01 -13.76
C THR A 514 -26.80 -2.26 -14.38
N THR A 515 -26.67 -2.44 -15.70
CA THR A 515 -27.14 -3.64 -16.41
C THR A 515 -26.32 -4.85 -16.00
N GLN A 516 -25.00 -4.70 -15.96
CA GLN A 516 -24.13 -5.80 -15.57
C GLN A 516 -24.37 -6.22 -14.12
N THR A 517 -24.46 -5.25 -13.19
CA THR A 517 -24.84 -5.53 -11.80
C THR A 517 -26.18 -6.28 -11.70
N SER A 518 -27.16 -5.91 -12.53
CA SER A 518 -28.46 -6.59 -12.56
C SER A 518 -28.33 -8.06 -12.98
N ILE A 519 -27.50 -8.34 -13.98
CA ILE A 519 -27.23 -9.69 -14.47
C ILE A 519 -26.47 -10.51 -13.43
N ASP A 520 -25.36 -9.97 -12.97
CA ASP A 520 -24.42 -10.65 -12.07
C ASP A 520 -25.06 -11.01 -10.72
N ARG A 521 -25.83 -10.06 -10.16
CA ARG A 521 -26.46 -10.23 -8.85
C ARG A 521 -27.91 -10.78 -8.93
N ASN A 522 -28.40 -11.02 -10.14
CA ASN A 522 -29.79 -11.46 -10.37
C ASN A 522 -30.83 -10.52 -9.69
N ILE A 523 -30.56 -9.21 -9.73
CA ILE A 523 -31.45 -8.15 -9.17
C ILE A 523 -32.18 -7.49 -10.35
N PRO A 524 -33.51 -7.27 -10.29
CA PRO A 524 -34.22 -6.56 -11.33
C PRO A 524 -33.60 -5.19 -11.63
N ILE A 525 -33.45 -4.84 -12.91
CA ILE A 525 -32.75 -3.62 -13.33
C ILE A 525 -33.36 -2.36 -12.74
N GLU A 526 -34.68 -2.31 -12.54
CA GLU A 526 -35.37 -1.18 -11.90
C GLU A 526 -34.91 -1.02 -10.45
N LYS A 527 -34.71 -2.13 -9.73
CA LYS A 527 -34.20 -2.11 -8.35
C LYS A 527 -32.73 -1.70 -8.32
N VAL A 528 -31.92 -2.20 -9.25
CA VAL A 528 -30.52 -1.76 -9.36
C VAL A 528 -30.44 -0.25 -9.60
N ARG A 529 -31.26 0.30 -10.50
CA ARG A 529 -31.31 1.76 -10.74
C ARG A 529 -31.75 2.58 -9.53
N GLU A 530 -32.56 2.00 -8.64
CA GLU A 530 -32.95 2.63 -7.39
C GLU A 530 -31.80 2.69 -6.39
N ILE A 531 -31.08 1.55 -6.20
CA ILE A 531 -30.01 1.41 -5.22
C ILE A 531 -28.64 1.88 -5.72
N ALA A 532 -28.43 1.98 -7.03
CA ALA A 532 -27.21 2.50 -7.63
C ALA A 532 -27.08 4.03 -7.38
N ARG A 533 -27.09 4.84 -8.42
CA ARG A 533 -27.04 6.31 -8.38
C ARG A 533 -25.78 6.88 -7.74
N GLY A 534 -24.74 6.07 -7.49
CA GLY A 534 -23.53 6.45 -6.79
C GLY A 534 -23.63 6.38 -5.26
N LYS A 535 -24.69 5.79 -4.70
CA LYS A 535 -24.86 5.61 -3.26
C LYS A 535 -23.80 4.65 -2.68
N VAL A 536 -23.38 4.98 -1.47
CA VAL A 536 -22.44 4.20 -0.66
C VAL A 536 -23.21 3.46 0.42
N TYR A 537 -22.78 2.22 0.73
CA TYR A 537 -23.42 1.34 1.69
C TYR A 537 -22.37 0.70 2.60
N SER A 538 -22.75 0.41 3.87
CA SER A 538 -21.97 -0.55 4.67
C SER A 538 -22.20 -1.98 4.16
N GLY A 539 -21.33 -2.92 4.57
CA GLY A 539 -21.50 -4.33 4.25
C GLY A 539 -22.87 -4.87 4.68
N GLU A 540 -23.32 -4.52 5.90
CA GLU A 540 -24.65 -4.89 6.40
C GLU A 540 -25.78 -4.34 5.52
N MET A 541 -25.73 -3.06 5.15
CA MET A 541 -26.72 -2.46 4.25
C MET A 541 -26.68 -3.09 2.86
N ALA A 542 -25.50 -3.40 2.36
CA ALA A 542 -25.30 -4.04 1.06
C ALA A 542 -25.86 -5.47 1.03
N LEU A 543 -25.77 -6.20 2.14
CA LEU A 543 -26.42 -7.52 2.32
C LEU A 543 -27.94 -7.38 2.22
N GLU A 544 -28.55 -6.40 2.93
CA GLU A 544 -30.00 -6.20 2.93
C GLU A 544 -30.57 -5.89 1.53
N ILE A 545 -29.79 -5.24 0.68
CA ILE A 545 -30.22 -4.87 -0.69
C ILE A 545 -29.75 -5.83 -1.78
N GLY A 546 -29.01 -6.89 -1.42
CA GLY A 546 -28.55 -7.96 -2.31
C GLY A 546 -27.29 -7.65 -3.11
N LEU A 547 -26.54 -6.60 -2.75
CA LEU A 547 -25.23 -6.31 -3.37
C LEU A 547 -24.11 -7.20 -2.81
N VAL A 548 -24.29 -7.76 -1.62
CA VAL A 548 -23.42 -8.70 -0.93
C VAL A 548 -24.24 -9.94 -0.57
N ASP A 549 -23.63 -11.11 -0.49
CA ASP A 549 -24.32 -12.37 -0.20
C ASP A 549 -24.26 -12.75 1.27
N GLU A 550 -23.17 -12.39 1.95
CA GLU A 550 -22.96 -12.78 3.35
C GLU A 550 -21.98 -11.82 4.06
N ILE A 551 -22.20 -11.60 5.35
CA ILE A 551 -21.20 -10.93 6.20
C ILE A 551 -20.22 -11.98 6.69
N GLY A 552 -18.94 -11.72 6.45
CA GLY A 552 -17.86 -12.62 6.81
C GLY A 552 -16.49 -12.08 6.46
N THR A 553 -15.47 -12.78 6.94
CA THR A 553 -14.06 -12.45 6.82
C THR A 553 -13.43 -13.05 5.54
N LEU A 554 -12.16 -12.82 5.31
CA LEU A 554 -11.38 -13.53 4.29
C LEU A 554 -11.35 -15.04 4.56
N HIS A 555 -11.26 -15.44 5.83
CA HIS A 555 -11.27 -16.85 6.21
C HIS A 555 -12.58 -17.55 5.79
N ASP A 556 -13.74 -16.91 6.05
CA ASP A 556 -15.05 -17.46 5.66
C ASP A 556 -15.16 -17.60 4.13
N ALA A 557 -14.62 -16.65 3.37
CA ALA A 557 -14.58 -16.71 1.91
C ALA A 557 -13.68 -17.87 1.41
N VAL A 558 -12.55 -18.12 2.06
CA VAL A 558 -11.63 -19.24 1.75
C VAL A 558 -12.30 -20.59 2.06
N GLU A 559 -12.92 -20.73 3.23
CA GLU A 559 -13.64 -21.95 3.60
C GLU A 559 -14.80 -22.24 2.65
N PHE A 560 -15.54 -21.19 2.26
CA PHE A 560 -16.58 -21.35 1.26
C PHE A 560 -16.03 -21.77 -0.10
N ALA A 561 -14.91 -21.17 -0.54
CA ALA A 561 -14.23 -21.53 -1.78
C ALA A 561 -13.78 -23.00 -1.77
N ALA A 562 -13.25 -23.49 -0.65
CA ALA A 562 -12.90 -24.90 -0.45
C ALA A 562 -14.12 -25.81 -0.56
N SER A 563 -15.23 -25.42 0.09
CA SER A 563 -16.48 -26.18 0.04
C SER A 563 -17.06 -26.25 -1.38
N GLU A 564 -17.06 -25.13 -2.11
CA GLU A 564 -17.56 -25.07 -3.49
C GLU A 564 -16.69 -25.91 -4.43
N ALA A 565 -15.37 -25.87 -4.24
CA ALA A 565 -14.42 -26.72 -4.96
C ALA A 565 -14.40 -28.18 -4.44
N LYS A 566 -15.16 -28.52 -3.39
CA LYS A 566 -15.27 -29.85 -2.78
C LYS A 566 -13.93 -30.41 -2.27
N LEU A 567 -13.16 -29.56 -1.63
CA LEU A 567 -11.87 -29.90 -1.07
C LEU A 567 -11.99 -30.28 0.41
N GLU A 568 -11.36 -31.40 0.79
CA GLU A 568 -11.20 -31.80 2.19
C GLU A 568 -9.81 -31.38 2.73
N ASP A 569 -8.84 -31.21 1.84
CA ASP A 569 -7.48 -30.77 2.14
C ASP A 569 -7.01 -29.81 1.05
N PHE A 570 -6.51 -28.64 1.47
CA PHE A 570 -6.06 -27.59 0.58
C PHE A 570 -4.97 -26.73 1.27
N LYS A 571 -4.28 -25.93 0.49
CA LYS A 571 -3.45 -24.83 1.00
C LYS A 571 -3.93 -23.51 0.41
N VAL A 572 -3.77 -22.46 1.18
CA VAL A 572 -4.00 -21.09 0.74
C VAL A 572 -2.68 -20.52 0.20
N ASP A 573 -2.73 -19.98 -1.00
CA ASP A 573 -1.58 -19.36 -1.64
C ASP A 573 -1.91 -17.92 -2.04
N TYR A 574 -1.24 -16.96 -1.40
CA TYR A 574 -1.35 -15.53 -1.73
C TYR A 574 -0.51 -15.23 -2.97
N VAL A 575 -1.16 -15.01 -4.10
CA VAL A 575 -0.49 -14.74 -5.37
C VAL A 575 0.24 -13.40 -5.27
N LYS A 576 1.55 -13.43 -5.44
CA LYS A 576 2.37 -12.22 -5.34
C LYS A 576 2.34 -11.44 -6.64
N PRO A 577 2.18 -10.11 -6.59
CA PRO A 577 2.28 -9.31 -7.79
C PRO A 577 3.69 -9.42 -8.40
N PRO A 578 3.81 -9.40 -9.73
CA PRO A 578 5.10 -9.33 -10.38
C PRO A 578 5.90 -8.14 -9.84
N ALA A 579 7.23 -8.30 -9.72
CA ALA A 579 8.07 -7.20 -9.30
C ALA A 579 7.87 -6.00 -10.25
N ALA A 580 7.61 -4.83 -9.69
CA ALA A 580 7.48 -3.61 -10.46
C ALA A 580 8.75 -3.34 -11.27
N ALA A 581 8.60 -2.86 -12.50
CA ALA A 581 9.75 -2.51 -13.32
C ALA A 581 10.57 -1.41 -12.63
N PRO A 582 11.92 -1.50 -12.65
CA PRO A 582 12.76 -0.46 -12.06
C PRO A 582 12.47 0.88 -12.73
N VAL A 583 12.21 1.89 -11.91
CA VAL A 583 11.91 3.24 -12.42
C VAL A 583 13.17 3.81 -13.09
N ASN A 584 13.06 4.17 -14.36
CA ASN A 584 14.14 4.82 -15.08
C ASN A 584 14.29 6.27 -14.57
N PRO A 585 15.44 6.68 -14.01
CA PRO A 585 15.62 8.04 -13.47
C PRO A 585 15.50 9.13 -14.55
N PHE A 586 15.60 8.79 -15.83
CA PHE A 586 15.33 9.72 -16.92
C PHE A 586 13.82 9.93 -17.19
N GLU A 587 12.96 9.16 -16.50
CA GLU A 587 11.49 9.32 -16.48
C GLU A 587 10.99 10.13 -15.27
N LEU A 588 11.87 10.90 -14.61
CA LEU A 588 11.49 11.78 -13.51
C LEU A 588 10.22 12.64 -13.80
N PRO A 589 10.03 13.16 -15.02
CA PRO A 589 8.75 13.80 -15.40
C PRO A 589 7.55 12.83 -15.31
N GLY A 590 7.76 11.54 -15.57
CA GLY A 590 6.75 10.51 -15.45
C GLY A 590 6.38 10.20 -14.01
N ILE A 591 7.34 10.25 -13.09
CA ILE A 591 7.11 10.03 -11.65
C ILE A 591 6.31 11.19 -11.06
N ILE A 592 6.69 12.44 -11.38
CA ILE A 592 5.93 13.63 -10.96
C ILE A 592 4.52 13.57 -11.56
N LYS A 593 4.39 13.13 -12.80
CA LYS A 593 3.13 12.91 -13.47
C LYS A 593 2.29 11.84 -12.76
N SER A 594 2.85 10.68 -12.45
CA SER A 594 2.14 9.59 -11.77
C SER A 594 1.72 9.97 -10.34
N TYR A 595 2.56 10.72 -9.62
CA TYR A 595 2.20 11.28 -8.32
C TYR A 595 1.05 12.28 -8.43
N PHE A 596 1.11 13.20 -9.40
CA PHE A 596 0.04 14.15 -9.65
C PHE A 596 -1.26 13.44 -10.08
N GLU A 597 -1.16 12.42 -10.94
CA GLU A 597 -2.28 11.59 -11.37
C GLU A 597 -2.91 10.82 -10.21
N LYS A 598 -2.10 10.33 -9.27
CA LYS A 598 -2.55 9.67 -8.05
C LYS A 598 -3.31 10.63 -7.15
N GLU A 599 -2.72 11.79 -6.82
CA GLU A 599 -3.31 12.76 -5.90
C GLU A 599 -4.56 13.46 -6.46
N THR A 600 -4.61 13.65 -7.78
CA THR A 600 -5.72 14.37 -8.42
C THR A 600 -6.72 13.46 -9.14
N GLY A 601 -6.39 12.17 -9.30
CA GLY A 601 -7.12 11.26 -10.17
C GLY A 601 -7.09 11.65 -11.66
N PHE A 602 -6.25 12.62 -12.03
CA PHE A 602 -6.19 13.20 -13.36
C PHE A 602 -5.04 12.62 -14.19
N ASN A 603 -5.36 11.96 -15.31
CA ASN A 603 -4.34 11.46 -16.22
C ASN A 603 -3.86 12.58 -17.15
N LEU A 604 -2.58 12.94 -17.05
CA LEU A 604 -1.93 13.96 -17.86
C LEU A 604 -1.60 13.49 -19.29
N ASP A 605 -1.80 12.22 -19.63
CA ASP A 605 -1.60 11.74 -21.00
C ASP A 605 -2.86 11.96 -21.85
N ASN A 606 -2.90 13.11 -22.50
CA ASN A 606 -4.03 13.53 -23.34
C ASN A 606 -4.32 12.61 -24.55
N ARG A 607 -3.48 11.61 -24.81
CA ARG A 607 -3.65 10.71 -25.96
C ARG A 607 -4.77 9.69 -25.78
N ASN A 608 -5.28 9.52 -24.55
CA ASN A 608 -6.39 8.61 -24.29
C ASN A 608 -7.42 9.23 -23.34
N MET A 609 -8.44 9.88 -23.91
CA MET A 609 -9.54 10.52 -23.18
C MET A 609 -10.29 9.53 -22.26
N TYR A 610 -10.33 8.25 -22.62
CA TYR A 610 -11.02 7.23 -21.83
C TYR A 610 -10.35 6.97 -20.46
N ASN A 611 -9.04 7.25 -20.34
CA ASN A 611 -8.33 7.10 -19.05
C ASN A 611 -8.78 8.11 -17.97
N ASN A 612 -9.51 9.15 -18.36
CA ASN A 612 -10.07 10.14 -17.45
C ASN A 612 -11.51 9.81 -17.01
N ILE A 613 -12.08 8.71 -17.49
CA ILE A 613 -13.37 8.22 -17.04
C ILE A 613 -13.15 7.28 -15.85
N LYS A 614 -13.72 7.64 -14.72
CA LYS A 614 -13.53 6.95 -13.45
C LYS A 614 -14.82 6.35 -12.93
N ILE A 615 -14.73 5.11 -12.46
CA ILE A 615 -15.65 4.50 -11.51
C ILE A 615 -14.91 4.43 -10.17
N TYR A 616 -14.96 5.53 -9.42
CA TYR A 616 -14.15 5.76 -8.23
C TYR A 616 -14.98 6.37 -7.12
N CYS A 617 -14.76 5.98 -5.89
CA CYS A 617 -15.44 6.50 -4.71
C CYS A 617 -14.51 7.44 -3.93
N LEU A 618 -14.54 8.73 -4.23
CA LEU A 618 -13.78 9.73 -3.48
C LEU A 618 -14.24 9.88 -2.03
N GLU A 619 -15.50 9.61 -1.76
CA GLU A 619 -16.09 9.66 -0.43
C GLU A 619 -15.50 8.59 0.50
N CYS A 620 -15.01 7.49 -0.11
CA CYS A 620 -14.49 6.35 0.62
C CYS A 620 -13.03 6.54 1.07
N GLU A 621 -12.29 7.50 0.52
CA GLU A 621 -10.86 7.72 0.85
C GLU A 621 -10.62 8.21 2.28
N ALA A 622 -11.60 8.84 2.89
CA ALA A 622 -11.46 9.40 4.25
C ALA A 622 -11.40 8.34 5.37
N ILE A 623 -11.39 7.05 5.02
CA ILE A 623 -11.47 5.92 5.97
C ILE A 623 -10.14 5.14 6.04
N ASN A 624 -9.28 5.34 5.06
CA ASN A 624 -7.96 4.70 5.00
C ASN A 624 -6.86 5.58 5.59
#